data_e07e4d21baeaf2a4464d641a57b0a88c
#
_entry.id   e07e4d21baeaf2a4464d641a57b0a88c
#
_cell.length_a   1.000
_cell.length_b   1.000
_cell.length_c   1.000
_cell.angle_alpha   90.00
_cell.angle_beta   90.00
_cell.angle_gamma   90.00
#
_symmetry.space_group_name_H-M   'P 1'
#
loop_
_entity.id
_entity.type
_entity.pdbx_description
1 polymer ?
#
loop_
_entity_poly.entity_id
_entity_poly.type
_entity_poly.pdbx_seq_one_letter_code
_entity_poly.pdbx_strand_id
1 'polypeptide(L)'
;MAQIYVLHENNDWVIPLRKAFAERNLPYAEWYLDQWAVDLSGLPPHGVFYNRMSASSHTRDHRYSAELTATVLAWLERHGRVVVNDGRALDLEISKTRQYIRLAREGIPVPKTVAVVGQHALPDALSAFAQGPLIIKPNRSGKGLGVRLYETPEQIVGAAERGELPDTIDGTLLVQEYIRGETGHIFRAEFVGGRFLYLVKIDATGGFELCPSDVCELDTFCPATPRGKKFE
;
A
#
# COMPACT_ATOMS: atom_id res chain seq x y z
N MET A 1 -21.57 0.30 25.21
CA MET A 1 -20.79 -0.23 24.08
C MET A 1 -19.43 0.46 24.06
N ALA A 2 -18.37 -0.20 23.60
CA ALA A 2 -17.07 0.44 23.46
C ALA A 2 -17.12 1.46 22.30
N GLN A 3 -16.51 2.63 22.48
CA GLN A 3 -16.34 3.63 21.44
C GLN A 3 -15.38 3.09 20.37
N ILE A 4 -15.70 3.29 19.09
CA ILE A 4 -14.82 2.99 17.96
C ILE A 4 -14.17 4.29 17.49
N TYR A 5 -12.86 4.26 17.27
CA TYR A 5 -12.10 5.37 16.68
C TYR A 5 -11.54 4.92 15.33
N VAL A 6 -11.93 5.59 14.26
CA VAL A 6 -11.43 5.31 12.90
C VAL A 6 -10.31 6.28 12.59
N LEU A 7 -9.09 5.74 12.40
CA LEU A 7 -7.89 6.50 12.05
C LEU A 7 -7.73 6.49 10.53
N HIS A 8 -7.84 7.64 9.90
CA HIS A 8 -7.78 7.72 8.43
C HIS A 8 -7.27 9.07 7.94
N GLU A 9 -7.00 9.17 6.64
CA GLU A 9 -6.67 10.41 5.94
C GLU A 9 -7.50 10.61 4.66
N ASN A 10 -8.48 9.73 4.42
CA ASN A 10 -9.31 9.78 3.23
C ASN A 10 -10.79 9.65 3.59
N ASN A 11 -11.54 10.73 3.38
CA ASN A 11 -12.95 10.82 3.72
C ASN A 11 -13.82 9.90 2.87
N ASP A 12 -13.49 9.70 1.60
CA ASP A 12 -14.30 8.90 0.68
C ASP A 12 -14.24 7.41 1.05
N TRP A 13 -13.06 6.95 1.49
CA TRP A 13 -12.87 5.55 1.84
C TRP A 13 -13.54 5.13 3.15
N VAL A 14 -13.99 6.09 3.96
CA VAL A 14 -14.74 5.77 5.19
C VAL A 14 -16.25 5.85 5.02
N ILE A 15 -16.77 6.31 3.87
CA ILE A 15 -18.22 6.37 3.61
C ILE A 15 -18.91 5.01 3.86
N PRO A 16 -18.41 3.87 3.33
CA PRO A 16 -19.04 2.57 3.60
C PRO A 16 -19.02 2.18 5.08
N LEU A 17 -17.97 2.58 5.83
CA LEU A 17 -17.88 2.34 7.27
C LEU A 17 -18.90 3.17 8.04
N ARG A 18 -19.06 4.46 7.69
CA ARG A 18 -20.08 5.34 8.30
C ARG A 18 -21.47 4.72 8.18
N LYS A 19 -21.81 4.25 6.97
CA LYS A 19 -23.06 3.55 6.70
C LYS A 19 -23.21 2.28 7.56
N ALA A 20 -22.18 1.42 7.57
CA ALA A 20 -22.20 0.19 8.33
C ALA A 20 -22.30 0.41 9.86
N PHE A 21 -21.68 1.46 10.39
CA PHE A 21 -21.79 1.82 11.80
C PHE A 21 -23.18 2.36 12.15
N ALA A 22 -23.75 3.20 11.29
CA ALA A 22 -25.11 3.71 11.47
C ALA A 22 -26.15 2.57 11.46
N GLU A 23 -26.10 1.66 10.49
CA GLU A 23 -26.97 0.50 10.39
C GLU A 23 -26.93 -0.42 11.60
N ARG A 24 -25.79 -0.44 12.32
CA ARG A 24 -25.57 -1.28 13.50
C ARG A 24 -25.70 -0.53 14.81
N ASN A 25 -26.03 0.76 14.76
CA ASN A 25 -26.07 1.66 15.93
C ASN A 25 -24.78 1.62 16.76
N LEU A 26 -23.61 1.57 16.10
CA LEU A 26 -22.31 1.55 16.77
C LEU A 26 -21.79 2.98 16.98
N PRO A 27 -21.41 3.34 18.21
CA PRO A 27 -20.80 4.64 18.47
C PRO A 27 -19.41 4.70 17.89
N TYR A 28 -19.12 5.70 17.08
CA TYR A 28 -17.79 5.92 16.50
C TYR A 28 -17.40 7.39 16.48
N ALA A 29 -16.10 7.63 16.40
CA ALA A 29 -15.51 8.93 16.11
C ALA A 29 -14.40 8.75 15.08
N GLU A 30 -14.14 9.76 14.29
CA GLU A 30 -13.09 9.77 13.28
C GLU A 30 -11.93 10.62 13.75
N TRP A 31 -10.70 10.07 13.57
CA TRP A 31 -9.46 10.79 13.71
C TRP A 31 -8.84 10.96 12.35
N TYR A 32 -8.96 12.18 11.81
CA TYR A 32 -8.39 12.52 10.53
C TYR A 32 -6.91 12.87 10.71
N LEU A 33 -6.03 11.93 10.36
CA LEU A 33 -4.61 12.00 10.66
C LEU A 33 -3.83 12.71 9.53
N ASP A 34 -4.25 13.92 9.21
CA ASP A 34 -3.50 14.86 8.40
C ASP A 34 -3.52 16.22 9.08
N GLN A 35 -2.35 16.88 9.17
CA GLN A 35 -2.20 18.18 9.88
C GLN A 35 -2.75 18.15 11.32
N TRP A 36 -2.51 17.07 12.03
CA TRP A 36 -3.01 16.80 13.38
C TRP A 36 -1.86 16.71 14.39
N ALA A 37 -2.14 16.99 15.65
CA ALA A 37 -1.18 16.90 16.75
C ALA A 37 -1.67 15.90 17.81
N VAL A 38 -0.74 15.14 18.38
CA VAL A 38 -1.00 14.23 19.49
C VAL A 38 -0.11 14.60 20.68
N ASP A 39 -0.73 14.72 21.85
CA ASP A 39 0.00 14.85 23.12
C ASP A 39 0.35 13.47 23.65
N LEU A 40 1.61 13.09 23.52
CA LEU A 40 2.11 11.77 23.96
C LEU A 40 2.24 11.63 25.47
N SER A 41 2.14 12.73 26.22
CA SER A 41 2.13 12.69 27.69
C SER A 41 0.76 12.36 28.28
N GLY A 42 -0.30 12.61 27.51
CA GLY A 42 -1.67 12.32 27.88
C GLY A 42 -2.04 10.83 27.75
N LEU A 43 -3.16 10.45 28.38
CA LEU A 43 -3.72 9.11 28.22
C LEU A 43 -4.67 9.08 27.01
N PRO A 44 -4.55 8.08 26.12
CA PRO A 44 -5.53 7.92 25.05
C PRO A 44 -6.90 7.52 25.61
N PRO A 45 -7.99 7.90 24.95
CA PRO A 45 -9.33 7.51 25.37
C PRO A 45 -9.50 5.99 25.36
N HIS A 46 -10.50 5.50 26.09
CA HIS A 46 -10.88 4.10 26.06
C HIS A 46 -11.70 3.80 24.81
N GLY A 47 -11.38 2.68 24.13
CA GLY A 47 -12.10 2.24 22.94
C GLY A 47 -11.33 1.27 22.09
N VAL A 48 -11.85 1.02 20.89
CA VAL A 48 -11.22 0.20 19.85
C VAL A 48 -10.79 1.15 18.72
N PHE A 49 -9.55 1.07 18.31
CA PHE A 49 -8.96 1.92 17.29
C PHE A 49 -8.81 1.13 16.00
N TYR A 50 -9.42 1.61 14.94
CA TYR A 50 -9.38 0.98 13.62
C TYR A 50 -8.53 1.82 12.67
N ASN A 51 -7.32 1.34 12.40
CA ASN A 51 -6.40 1.99 11.49
C ASN A 51 -6.77 1.69 10.03
N ARG A 52 -6.96 2.78 9.26
CA ARG A 52 -7.28 2.79 7.83
C ARG A 52 -6.25 3.57 7.01
N MET A 53 -5.06 3.82 7.56
CA MET A 53 -3.98 4.50 6.84
C MET A 53 -3.55 3.70 5.61
N SER A 54 -3.21 4.42 4.53
CA SER A 54 -2.79 3.84 3.27
C SER A 54 -1.39 4.28 2.88
N ALA A 55 -0.64 3.38 2.24
CA ALA A 55 0.66 3.69 1.62
C ALA A 55 0.58 4.78 0.55
N SER A 56 -0.61 5.01 -0.03
CA SER A 56 -0.83 6.00 -1.09
C SER A 56 -1.30 7.36 -0.57
N SER A 57 -1.27 7.64 0.73
CA SER A 57 -1.68 8.92 1.31
C SER A 57 -0.98 10.12 0.65
N HIS A 58 0.29 9.98 0.31
CA HIS A 58 1.09 11.00 -0.37
C HIS A 58 0.55 11.42 -1.76
N THR A 59 -0.24 10.59 -2.43
CA THR A 59 -0.86 10.95 -3.73
C THR A 59 -2.07 11.86 -3.59
N ARG A 60 -2.45 12.17 -2.34
CA ARG A 60 -3.55 13.08 -1.96
C ARG A 60 -3.04 14.25 -1.11
N ASP A 61 -1.76 14.59 -1.26
CA ASP A 61 -1.05 15.64 -0.49
C ASP A 61 -0.91 15.37 1.02
N HIS A 62 -1.27 14.18 1.48
CA HIS A 62 -1.15 13.73 2.87
C HIS A 62 0.17 12.98 3.10
N ARG A 63 1.30 13.61 2.74
CA ARG A 63 2.62 12.96 2.70
C ARG A 63 3.02 12.31 4.01
N TYR A 64 2.80 13.00 5.12
CA TYR A 64 3.31 12.60 6.43
C TYR A 64 2.27 11.91 7.32
N SER A 65 1.08 11.66 6.79
CA SER A 65 -0.01 11.03 7.54
C SER A 65 0.33 9.62 8.02
N ALA A 66 1.14 8.87 7.28
CA ALA A 66 1.56 7.54 7.71
C ALA A 66 2.57 7.60 8.88
N GLU A 67 3.47 8.57 8.90
CA GLU A 67 4.42 8.80 9.99
C GLU A 67 3.71 9.26 11.27
N LEU A 68 2.73 10.16 11.13
CA LEU A 68 1.87 10.56 12.24
C LEU A 68 1.06 9.37 12.77
N THR A 69 0.49 8.57 11.86
CA THR A 69 -0.25 7.35 12.23
C THR A 69 0.64 6.38 13.00
N ALA A 70 1.89 6.13 12.55
CA ALA A 70 2.81 5.27 13.27
C ALA A 70 3.06 5.75 14.71
N THR A 71 3.20 7.06 14.89
CA THR A 71 3.34 7.68 16.22
C THR A 71 2.09 7.45 17.08
N VAL A 72 0.91 7.68 16.52
CA VAL A 72 -0.37 7.47 17.21
C VAL A 72 -0.56 6.01 17.60
N LEU A 73 -0.27 5.07 16.70
CA LEU A 73 -0.39 3.64 16.97
C LEU A 73 0.55 3.20 18.09
N ALA A 74 1.81 3.63 18.07
CA ALA A 74 2.78 3.33 19.12
C ALA A 74 2.31 3.88 20.49
N TRP A 75 1.74 5.08 20.52
CA TRP A 75 1.16 5.67 21.74
C TRP A 75 -0.03 4.86 22.26
N LEU A 76 -0.95 4.47 21.36
CA LEU A 76 -2.11 3.64 21.73
C LEU A 76 -1.69 2.27 22.28
N GLU A 77 -0.75 1.61 21.60
CA GLU A 77 -0.21 0.30 21.98
C GLU A 77 0.51 0.34 23.33
N ARG A 78 1.33 1.38 23.56
CA ARG A 78 1.97 1.61 24.85
C ARG A 78 0.96 1.65 26.02
N HIS A 79 -0.23 2.19 25.77
CA HIS A 79 -1.30 2.29 26.77
C HIS A 79 -2.28 1.12 26.74
N GLY A 80 -1.93 0.01 26.06
CA GLY A 80 -2.74 -1.21 26.04
C GLY A 80 -4.10 -1.04 25.35
N ARG A 81 -4.21 -0.11 24.39
CA ARG A 81 -5.45 0.06 23.63
C ARG A 81 -5.59 -1.04 22.58
N VAL A 82 -6.83 -1.45 22.32
CA VAL A 82 -7.13 -2.42 21.26
C VAL A 82 -7.05 -1.70 19.93
N VAL A 83 -6.10 -2.13 19.09
CA VAL A 83 -5.88 -1.56 17.75
C VAL A 83 -6.11 -2.65 16.70
N VAL A 84 -7.00 -2.39 15.75
CA VAL A 84 -7.21 -3.21 14.55
C VAL A 84 -6.37 -2.62 13.43
N ASN A 85 -5.60 -3.44 12.74
CA ASN A 85 -4.51 -3.05 11.85
C ASN A 85 -3.46 -2.22 12.61
N ASP A 86 -2.81 -2.85 13.56
CA ASP A 86 -1.82 -2.28 14.48
C ASP A 86 -0.56 -1.72 13.77
N GLY A 87 0.44 -1.29 14.53
CA GLY A 87 1.69 -0.77 13.99
C GLY A 87 2.40 -1.76 13.06
N ARG A 88 2.29 -3.08 13.32
CA ARG A 88 2.85 -4.12 12.43
C ARG A 88 2.13 -4.16 11.08
N ALA A 89 0.82 -3.97 11.07
CA ALA A 89 0.06 -3.90 9.83
C ALA A 89 0.41 -2.63 9.04
N LEU A 90 0.56 -1.49 9.72
CA LEU A 90 1.00 -0.26 9.07
C LEU A 90 2.41 -0.40 8.47
N ASP A 91 3.34 -1.01 9.18
CA ASP A 91 4.71 -1.27 8.71
C ASP A 91 4.72 -2.07 7.39
N LEU A 92 3.83 -3.06 7.28
CA LEU A 92 3.68 -3.84 6.05
C LEU A 92 2.97 -3.03 4.95
N GLU A 93 1.98 -2.21 5.30
CA GLU A 93 1.25 -1.39 4.33
C GLU A 93 2.18 -0.39 3.62
N ILE A 94 3.08 0.26 4.35
CA ILE A 94 3.92 1.33 3.83
C ILE A 94 5.27 0.88 3.25
N SER A 95 5.60 -0.42 3.28
CA SER A 95 6.90 -0.92 2.85
C SER A 95 6.82 -2.27 2.15
N LYS A 96 7.04 -2.29 0.85
CA LYS A 96 7.12 -3.54 0.06
C LYS A 96 8.29 -4.44 0.48
N THR A 97 9.41 -3.87 0.90
CA THR A 97 10.54 -4.66 1.39
C THR A 97 10.17 -5.43 2.65
N ARG A 98 9.47 -4.79 3.59
CA ARG A 98 8.97 -5.48 4.80
C ARG A 98 7.93 -6.55 4.46
N GLN A 99 7.06 -6.29 3.49
CA GLN A 99 6.12 -7.30 2.98
C GLN A 99 6.86 -8.54 2.46
N TYR A 100 7.86 -8.35 1.59
CA TYR A 100 8.63 -9.47 1.01
C TYR A 100 9.39 -10.26 2.07
N ILE A 101 10.05 -9.59 3.00
CA ILE A 101 10.75 -10.25 4.12
C ILE A 101 9.74 -11.06 4.95
N ARG A 102 8.57 -10.49 5.24
CA ARG A 102 7.53 -11.19 6.02
C ARG A 102 6.99 -12.40 5.27
N LEU A 103 6.67 -12.27 3.99
CA LEU A 103 6.16 -13.36 3.15
C LEU A 103 7.19 -14.48 3.03
N ALA A 104 8.45 -14.15 2.74
CA ALA A 104 9.53 -15.12 2.65
C ALA A 104 9.74 -15.90 3.97
N ARG A 105 9.61 -15.22 5.11
CA ARG A 105 9.68 -15.87 6.44
C ARG A 105 8.58 -16.91 6.65
N GLU A 106 7.40 -16.70 6.06
CA GLU A 106 6.29 -17.65 6.10
C GLU A 106 6.35 -18.70 4.98
N GLY A 107 7.46 -18.76 4.23
CA GLY A 107 7.65 -19.71 3.13
C GLY A 107 6.88 -19.37 1.85
N ILE A 108 6.34 -18.17 1.75
CA ILE A 108 5.62 -17.71 0.55
C ILE A 108 6.65 -17.16 -0.43
N PRO A 109 6.72 -17.68 -1.67
CA PRO A 109 7.63 -17.19 -2.69
C PRO A 109 7.42 -15.71 -3.00
N VAL A 110 8.52 -14.97 -3.11
CA VAL A 110 8.54 -13.56 -3.50
C VAL A 110 9.53 -13.37 -4.65
N PRO A 111 9.31 -12.41 -5.55
CA PRO A 111 10.26 -12.13 -6.61
C PRO A 111 11.60 -11.64 -6.05
N LYS A 112 12.69 -12.01 -6.72
CA LYS A 112 14.03 -11.51 -6.37
C LYS A 112 14.02 -9.99 -6.42
N THR A 113 14.40 -9.35 -5.32
CA THR A 113 14.29 -7.90 -5.13
C THR A 113 15.51 -7.36 -4.40
N VAL A 114 16.06 -6.27 -4.91
CA VAL A 114 17.12 -5.49 -4.27
C VAL A 114 16.59 -4.10 -3.95
N ALA A 115 16.74 -3.66 -2.70
CA ALA A 115 16.40 -2.31 -2.27
C ALA A 115 17.61 -1.39 -2.49
N VAL A 116 17.37 -0.20 -3.05
CA VAL A 116 18.39 0.76 -3.43
C VAL A 116 18.06 2.12 -2.83
N VAL A 117 19.04 2.73 -2.18
CA VAL A 117 19.01 4.13 -1.74
C VAL A 117 20.16 4.87 -2.41
N GLY A 118 19.83 5.92 -3.16
CA GLY A 118 20.80 6.69 -3.93
C GLY A 118 21.21 6.03 -5.26
N GLN A 119 21.41 6.86 -6.29
CA GLN A 119 21.71 6.38 -7.64
C GLN A 119 23.06 5.65 -7.75
N HIS A 120 24.03 5.99 -6.89
CA HIS A 120 25.36 5.37 -6.90
C HIS A 120 25.33 3.88 -6.55
N ALA A 121 24.32 3.41 -5.81
CA ALA A 121 24.16 1.99 -5.47
C ALA A 121 23.43 1.19 -6.55
N LEU A 122 22.94 1.83 -7.60
CA LEU A 122 22.15 1.17 -8.64
C LEU A 122 22.97 0.15 -9.46
N PRO A 123 24.22 0.41 -9.88
CA PRO A 123 25.02 -0.59 -10.60
C PRO A 123 25.23 -1.87 -9.78
N ASP A 124 25.53 -1.75 -8.47
CA ASP A 124 25.68 -2.90 -7.59
C ASP A 124 24.39 -3.69 -7.45
N ALA A 125 23.26 -3.00 -7.34
CA ALA A 125 21.94 -3.63 -7.28
C ALA A 125 21.62 -4.39 -8.57
N LEU A 126 21.93 -3.82 -9.74
CA LEU A 126 21.72 -4.44 -11.03
C LEU A 126 22.62 -5.66 -11.24
N SER A 127 23.84 -5.67 -10.70
CA SER A 127 24.77 -6.81 -10.78
C SER A 127 24.22 -8.09 -10.13
N ALA A 128 23.25 -7.93 -9.23
CA ALA A 128 22.57 -9.08 -8.62
C ALA A 128 21.68 -9.86 -9.60
N PHE A 129 21.39 -9.29 -10.76
CA PHE A 129 20.52 -9.89 -11.80
C PHE A 129 21.36 -10.22 -13.04
N ALA A 130 21.24 -11.45 -13.53
CA ALA A 130 22.03 -11.90 -14.67
C ALA A 130 21.61 -11.21 -15.97
N GLN A 131 20.30 -11.01 -16.16
CA GLN A 131 19.69 -10.35 -17.34
C GLN A 131 18.29 -9.83 -16.96
N GLY A 132 17.70 -8.93 -17.82
CA GLY A 132 16.32 -8.49 -17.70
C GLY A 132 15.30 -9.51 -18.25
N PRO A 133 14.00 -9.16 -18.27
CA PRO A 133 13.44 -7.87 -17.88
C PRO A 133 13.35 -7.64 -16.37
N LEU A 134 13.45 -6.39 -15.98
CA LEU A 134 13.43 -5.95 -14.58
C LEU A 134 12.36 -4.88 -14.35
N ILE A 135 11.85 -4.85 -13.13
CA ILE A 135 10.95 -3.80 -12.67
C ILE A 135 11.71 -2.84 -11.75
N ILE A 136 11.54 -1.55 -11.99
CA ILE A 136 11.88 -0.49 -11.05
C ILE A 136 10.59 0.06 -10.46
N LYS A 137 10.53 0.18 -9.14
CA LYS A 137 9.37 0.73 -8.44
C LYS A 137 9.72 1.36 -7.10
N PRO A 138 8.93 2.33 -6.60
CA PRO A 138 9.07 2.83 -5.24
C PRO A 138 8.76 1.74 -4.20
N ASN A 139 9.51 1.74 -3.10
CA ASN A 139 9.20 0.88 -1.95
C ASN A 139 7.83 1.21 -1.36
N ARG A 140 7.55 2.51 -1.17
CA ARG A 140 6.25 3.00 -0.68
C ARG A 140 5.43 3.56 -1.84
N SER A 141 4.43 2.82 -2.27
CA SER A 141 3.49 3.19 -3.33
C SER A 141 2.33 2.21 -3.34
N GLY A 142 1.19 2.61 -3.92
CA GLY A 142 0.01 1.77 -4.12
C GLY A 142 -0.42 1.73 -5.59
N LYS A 143 -1.31 0.81 -5.93
CA LYS A 143 -2.05 0.75 -7.22
C LYS A 143 -1.18 0.65 -8.49
N GLY A 144 0.06 0.20 -8.38
CA GLY A 144 0.99 0.14 -9.51
C GLY A 144 1.67 1.46 -9.89
N LEU A 145 1.43 2.53 -9.13
CA LEU A 145 2.03 3.83 -9.38
C LEU A 145 3.56 3.76 -9.30
N GLY A 146 4.23 4.34 -10.31
CA GLY A 146 5.67 4.39 -10.40
C GLY A 146 6.34 3.05 -10.75
N VAL A 147 5.57 2.01 -11.10
CA VAL A 147 6.12 0.75 -11.58
C VAL A 147 6.52 0.88 -13.05
N ARG A 148 7.79 0.60 -13.35
CA ARG A 148 8.33 0.65 -14.72
C ARG A 148 9.05 -0.64 -15.05
N LEU A 149 8.78 -1.16 -16.26
CA LEU A 149 9.44 -2.33 -16.82
C LEU A 149 10.57 -1.88 -17.74
N TYR A 150 11.71 -2.54 -17.61
CA TYR A 150 12.87 -2.36 -18.47
C TYR A 150 13.32 -3.73 -18.98
N GLU A 151 13.64 -3.80 -20.26
CA GLU A 151 14.04 -5.07 -20.89
C GLU A 151 15.47 -5.44 -20.52
N THR A 152 16.32 -4.45 -20.23
CA THR A 152 17.73 -4.69 -19.86
C THR A 152 18.21 -3.77 -18.73
N PRO A 153 19.24 -4.18 -17.98
CA PRO A 153 19.86 -3.34 -16.96
C PRO A 153 20.39 -2.00 -17.49
N GLU A 154 20.91 -1.97 -18.72
CA GLU A 154 21.47 -0.77 -19.37
C GLU A 154 20.40 0.30 -19.57
N GLN A 155 19.17 -0.10 -19.89
CA GLN A 155 18.05 0.84 -19.99
C GLN A 155 17.74 1.51 -18.65
N ILE A 156 17.92 0.79 -17.52
CA ILE A 156 17.74 1.36 -16.19
C ILE A 156 18.82 2.37 -15.89
N VAL A 157 20.09 2.06 -16.20
CA VAL A 157 21.22 3.00 -16.05
C VAL A 157 20.97 4.28 -16.85
N GLY A 158 20.60 4.14 -18.14
CA GLY A 158 20.30 5.29 -18.99
C GLY A 158 19.10 6.11 -18.48
N ALA A 159 18.07 5.47 -17.92
CA ALA A 159 16.95 6.18 -17.29
C ALA A 159 17.40 6.93 -16.03
N ALA A 160 18.28 6.36 -15.23
CA ALA A 160 18.86 7.01 -14.05
C ALA A 160 19.66 8.26 -14.42
N GLU A 161 20.52 8.16 -15.44
CA GLU A 161 21.33 9.30 -15.94
C GLU A 161 20.47 10.47 -16.45
N ARG A 162 19.30 10.17 -17.02
CA ARG A 162 18.33 11.18 -17.49
C ARG A 162 17.38 11.67 -16.40
N GLY A 163 17.48 11.16 -15.16
CA GLY A 163 16.55 11.51 -14.08
C GLY A 163 15.12 11.01 -14.29
N GLU A 164 14.95 9.91 -15.04
CA GLU A 164 13.65 9.37 -15.41
C GLU A 164 13.18 8.24 -14.48
N LEU A 165 13.95 7.89 -13.44
CA LEU A 165 13.49 6.90 -12.46
C LEU A 165 12.30 7.44 -11.65
N PRO A 166 11.42 6.55 -11.16
CA PRO A 166 10.28 7.00 -10.36
C PRO A 166 10.72 7.69 -9.07
N ASP A 167 10.01 8.72 -8.69
CA ASP A 167 10.17 9.37 -7.39
C ASP A 167 9.83 8.41 -6.24
N THR A 168 10.53 8.58 -5.13
CA THR A 168 10.31 7.79 -3.92
C THR A 168 9.97 8.67 -2.75
N ILE A 169 8.99 8.23 -1.96
CA ILE A 169 8.54 8.96 -0.78
C ILE A 169 9.47 8.74 0.43
N ASP A 170 10.09 7.57 0.49
CA ASP A 170 10.99 7.11 1.56
C ASP A 170 12.45 6.98 1.11
N GLY A 171 12.78 7.50 -0.07
CA GLY A 171 14.12 7.45 -0.64
C GLY A 171 14.53 6.08 -1.19
N THR A 172 13.66 5.07 -1.16
CA THR A 172 14.00 3.69 -1.51
C THR A 172 13.35 3.27 -2.82
N LEU A 173 14.18 2.90 -3.80
CA LEU A 173 13.78 2.20 -5.02
C LEU A 173 13.96 0.69 -4.86
N LEU A 174 13.16 -0.07 -5.56
CA LEU A 174 13.30 -1.52 -5.68
C LEU A 174 13.64 -1.88 -7.12
N VAL A 175 14.74 -2.61 -7.28
CA VAL A 175 15.06 -3.37 -8.50
C VAL A 175 14.54 -4.78 -8.30
N GLN A 176 13.68 -5.26 -9.18
CA GLN A 176 13.00 -6.54 -9.02
C GLN A 176 12.95 -7.30 -10.33
N GLU A 177 13.12 -8.63 -10.29
CA GLU A 177 12.83 -9.46 -11.44
C GLU A 177 11.38 -9.32 -11.90
N TYR A 178 11.18 -9.32 -13.20
CA TYR A 178 9.83 -9.34 -13.76
C TYR A 178 9.36 -10.78 -13.96
N ILE A 179 8.31 -11.14 -13.24
CA ILE A 179 7.63 -12.42 -13.40
C ILE A 179 6.46 -12.22 -14.35
N ARG A 180 6.59 -12.79 -15.54
CA ARG A 180 5.51 -12.77 -16.55
C ARG A 180 4.47 -13.82 -16.18
N GLY A 181 3.23 -13.42 -15.95
CA GLY A 181 2.11 -14.35 -15.81
C GLY A 181 1.77 -15.01 -17.15
N GLU A 182 1.52 -16.31 -17.14
CA GLU A 182 1.19 -17.07 -18.37
C GLU A 182 -0.11 -16.60 -19.02
N THR A 183 -1.05 -16.08 -18.26
CA THR A 183 -2.42 -15.76 -18.71
C THR A 183 -2.70 -14.27 -18.87
N GLY A 184 -1.72 -13.38 -18.62
CA GLY A 184 -1.95 -11.92 -18.59
C GLY A 184 -2.89 -11.44 -17.48
N HIS A 185 -3.12 -12.28 -16.48
CA HIS A 185 -3.98 -11.98 -15.35
C HIS A 185 -3.21 -12.12 -14.04
N ILE A 186 -3.63 -11.35 -13.02
CA ILE A 186 -3.21 -11.56 -11.64
C ILE A 186 -4.43 -11.87 -10.77
N PHE A 187 -4.18 -12.49 -9.63
CA PHE A 187 -5.24 -12.80 -8.66
C PHE A 187 -5.01 -12.03 -7.38
N ARG A 188 -6.08 -11.47 -6.84
CA ARG A 188 -6.09 -10.80 -5.54
C ARG A 188 -7.03 -11.55 -4.60
N ALA A 189 -6.47 -12.15 -3.55
CA ALA A 189 -7.24 -12.81 -2.51
C ALA A 189 -7.58 -11.80 -1.40
N GLU A 190 -8.86 -11.71 -1.07
CA GLU A 190 -9.36 -10.83 -0.01
C GLU A 190 -9.63 -11.61 1.27
N PHE A 191 -9.15 -11.05 2.39
CA PHE A 191 -9.30 -11.62 3.72
C PHE A 191 -9.82 -10.58 4.69
N VAL A 192 -10.74 -10.97 5.56
CA VAL A 192 -11.21 -10.14 6.68
C VAL A 192 -11.19 -10.96 7.96
N GLY A 193 -10.57 -10.44 9.01
CA GLY A 193 -10.46 -11.14 10.29
C GLY A 193 -9.77 -12.50 10.19
N GLY A 194 -8.80 -12.65 9.29
CA GLY A 194 -8.10 -13.92 9.04
C GLY A 194 -8.89 -14.95 8.23
N ARG A 195 -10.07 -14.60 7.72
CA ARG A 195 -10.89 -15.48 6.88
C ARG A 195 -10.85 -15.06 5.44
N PHE A 196 -10.62 -16.01 4.55
CA PHE A 196 -10.75 -15.81 3.11
C PHE A 196 -12.20 -15.47 2.75
N LEU A 197 -12.39 -14.44 1.93
CA LEU A 197 -13.71 -14.04 1.43
C LEU A 197 -13.92 -14.43 -0.04
N TYR A 198 -13.04 -13.93 -0.91
CA TYR A 198 -13.13 -14.18 -2.35
C TYR A 198 -11.79 -13.93 -3.04
N LEU A 199 -11.71 -14.37 -4.28
CA LEU A 199 -10.59 -14.12 -5.19
C LEU A 199 -11.08 -13.25 -6.35
N VAL A 200 -10.33 -12.17 -6.62
CA VAL A 200 -10.57 -11.31 -7.77
C VAL A 200 -9.52 -11.62 -8.84
N LYS A 201 -9.98 -11.93 -10.04
CA LYS A 201 -9.14 -12.06 -11.23
C LYS A 201 -9.06 -10.69 -11.90
N ILE A 202 -7.85 -10.19 -12.11
CA ILE A 202 -7.59 -8.86 -12.63
C ILE A 202 -6.83 -8.98 -13.94
N ASP A 203 -7.33 -8.37 -15.01
CA ASP A 203 -6.62 -8.25 -16.28
C ASP A 203 -5.44 -7.28 -16.13
N ALA A 204 -4.24 -7.81 -16.32
CA ALA A 204 -2.97 -7.07 -16.24
C ALA A 204 -2.37 -6.75 -17.63
N THR A 205 -3.07 -7.03 -18.72
CA THR A 205 -2.57 -6.80 -20.09
C THR A 205 -2.42 -5.31 -20.41
N GLY A 206 -3.13 -4.42 -19.70
CA GLY A 206 -3.11 -2.97 -19.89
C GLY A 206 -2.01 -2.23 -19.12
N GLY A 207 -1.08 -2.93 -18.45
CA GLY A 207 0.00 -2.34 -17.65
C GLY A 207 -0.13 -2.58 -16.15
N PHE A 208 0.68 -1.86 -15.37
CA PHE A 208 0.80 -2.06 -13.92
C PHE A 208 -0.22 -1.29 -13.08
N GLU A 209 -0.85 -0.26 -13.63
CA GLU A 209 -1.89 0.49 -12.92
C GLU A 209 -3.21 -0.30 -12.96
N LEU A 210 -3.48 -1.00 -11.87
CA LEU A 210 -4.55 -2.00 -11.82
C LEU A 210 -5.91 -1.45 -11.36
N CYS A 211 -5.95 -0.23 -10.84
CA CYS A 211 -7.21 0.43 -10.45
C CYS A 211 -7.02 1.95 -10.44
N PRO A 212 -7.45 2.68 -11.46
CA PRO A 212 -7.54 4.13 -11.38
C PRO A 212 -8.62 4.47 -10.35
N SER A 213 -8.19 4.88 -9.15
CA SER A 213 -9.08 5.19 -8.03
C SER A 213 -10.04 6.34 -8.28
N ASP A 214 -9.74 7.13 -9.30
CA ASP A 214 -10.47 8.35 -9.63
C ASP A 214 -11.73 8.09 -10.47
N VAL A 215 -12.00 6.80 -10.80
CA VAL A 215 -13.13 6.37 -11.64
C VAL A 215 -14.04 5.36 -10.92
N CYS A 216 -13.68 4.89 -9.74
CA CYS A 216 -14.54 4.00 -8.95
C CYS A 216 -15.56 4.85 -8.16
N GLU A 217 -16.72 5.10 -8.71
CA GLU A 217 -17.87 5.56 -7.95
C GLU A 217 -18.28 4.47 -6.95
N LEU A 218 -18.49 4.89 -5.71
CA LEU A 218 -18.69 4.01 -4.54
C LEU A 218 -19.96 3.13 -4.59
N ASP A 219 -20.85 3.33 -5.54
CA ASP A 219 -22.12 2.60 -5.67
C ASP A 219 -22.14 1.56 -6.80
N THR A 220 -21.09 1.43 -7.58
CA THR A 220 -20.97 0.43 -8.61
C THR A 220 -19.63 -0.30 -8.50
N PHE A 221 -19.65 -1.63 -8.48
CA PHE A 221 -18.49 -2.44 -8.84
C PHE A 221 -17.83 -1.78 -10.05
N CYS A 222 -16.53 -1.52 -10.00
CA CYS A 222 -15.81 -0.78 -11.03
C CYS A 222 -16.45 -0.94 -12.41
N PRO A 223 -17.00 0.12 -12.99
CA PRO A 223 -17.75 0.00 -14.24
C PRO A 223 -16.81 -0.54 -15.30
N ALA A 224 -17.27 -1.51 -16.06
CA ALA A 224 -16.59 -1.98 -17.23
C ALA A 224 -16.29 -0.78 -18.13
N THR A 225 -15.02 -0.46 -18.33
CA THR A 225 -14.66 0.47 -19.40
C THR A 225 -15.13 -0.13 -20.72
N PRO A 226 -15.41 0.69 -21.78
CA PRO A 226 -15.92 0.21 -23.07
C PRO A 226 -15.03 -0.83 -23.76
N ARG A 227 -13.91 -1.24 -23.17
CA ARG A 227 -12.95 -2.23 -23.66
C ARG A 227 -12.87 -3.54 -22.84
N GLY A 228 -13.93 -3.94 -22.18
CA GLY A 228 -13.99 -5.21 -21.47
C GLY A 228 -13.81 -5.09 -19.96
N LYS A 229 -14.37 -6.04 -19.24
CA LYS A 229 -14.31 -6.12 -17.78
C LYS A 229 -12.86 -6.34 -17.34
N LYS A 230 -12.28 -5.41 -16.59
CA LYS A 230 -10.97 -5.59 -15.93
C LYS A 230 -11.02 -6.54 -14.73
N PHE A 231 -12.22 -6.82 -14.22
CA PHE A 231 -12.45 -7.64 -13.03
C PHE A 231 -13.56 -8.67 -13.28
N GLU A 232 -13.33 -9.92 -12.85
CA GLU A 232 -14.30 -11.03 -12.75
C GLU A 232 -14.32 -11.56 -11.30
#